data_06b7d073a2fffbc7deff89581aefecbf
#
_entry.id   06b7d073a2fffbc7deff89581aefecbf
#
_cell.length_a   1.000
_cell.length_b   1.000
_cell.length_c   1.000
_cell.angle_alpha   90.00
_cell.angle_beta   90.00
_cell.angle_gamma   90.00
#
_symmetry.space_group_name_H-M   'P 1'
#
loop_
_entity.id
_entity.type
_entity.pdbx_description
1 polymer ?
#
loop_
_entity_poly.entity_id
_entity_poly.type
_entity_poly.pdbx_seq_one_letter_code
_entity_poly.pdbx_strand_id
1 'polypeptide(L)'
;YSERPSGIAVEFYHGNNIYYYHIEFDRSQVYTEELLLSKKSKDEPIFKRENNTINIYHSFFANGANEQFVDGLQRLLRTDMLLLPLIGKYYSGEFPDIANAYSWFTDKLQIVGPNAAPYTMPHLLDIDKDFESLVNSTIPEMGTGMSGLKVLVKEIDEDSDDESRLTIES
;
A
#
# COMPACT_ATOMS: atom_id res chain seq x y z
N TYR A 1 14.59 -22.15 -6.76
CA TYR A 1 14.09 -21.00 -5.98
C TYR A 1 15.26 -20.04 -5.83
N SER A 2 15.03 -18.75 -6.16
CA SER A 2 16.07 -17.74 -6.12
C SER A 2 16.56 -17.56 -4.67
N GLU A 3 17.87 -17.61 -4.45
CA GLU A 3 18.50 -17.22 -3.18
C GLU A 3 18.51 -15.69 -2.96
N ARG A 4 17.88 -14.95 -3.89
CA ARG A 4 17.81 -13.48 -3.82
C ARG A 4 16.59 -13.03 -3.01
N PRO A 5 16.71 -11.95 -2.22
CA PRO A 5 15.57 -11.31 -1.57
C PRO A 5 14.49 -10.92 -2.57
N SER A 6 13.25 -10.94 -2.13
CA SER A 6 12.12 -10.34 -2.85
C SER A 6 12.07 -8.85 -2.55
N GLY A 7 11.75 -8.04 -3.56
CA GLY A 7 11.60 -6.59 -3.41
C GLY A 7 10.18 -6.16 -3.76
N ILE A 8 9.62 -5.23 -2.99
CA ILE A 8 8.36 -4.54 -3.27
C ILE A 8 8.60 -3.04 -3.13
N ALA A 9 8.13 -2.28 -4.12
CA ALA A 9 8.14 -0.82 -4.06
C ALA A 9 6.76 -0.28 -4.44
N VAL A 10 6.33 0.77 -3.75
CA VAL A 10 5.07 1.46 -4.04
C VAL A 10 5.26 2.97 -3.88
N GLU A 11 4.74 3.72 -4.86
CA GLU A 11 4.58 5.17 -4.78
C GLU A 11 3.10 5.47 -4.59
N PHE A 12 2.76 6.35 -3.65
CA PHE A 12 1.38 6.67 -3.32
C PHE A 12 1.22 8.11 -2.85
N TYR A 13 0.03 8.67 -3.11
CA TYR A 13 -0.36 10.01 -2.65
C TYR A 13 -1.24 9.90 -1.41
N HIS A 14 -0.86 10.57 -0.32
CA HIS A 14 -1.65 10.64 0.90
C HIS A 14 -1.32 11.89 1.71
N GLY A 15 -2.33 12.53 2.31
CA GLY A 15 -2.15 13.71 3.16
C GLY A 15 -1.42 14.87 2.49
N ASN A 16 -1.69 15.15 1.19
CA ASN A 16 -1.02 16.14 0.34
C ASN A 16 0.46 15.87 0.07
N ASN A 17 0.94 14.68 0.35
CA ASN A 17 2.30 14.23 0.11
C ASN A 17 2.35 13.05 -0.86
N ILE A 18 3.42 12.92 -1.61
CA ILE A 18 3.76 11.74 -2.38
C ILE A 18 4.85 11.00 -1.61
N TYR A 19 4.62 9.74 -1.33
CA TYR A 19 5.56 8.87 -0.64
C TYR A 19 6.06 7.78 -1.58
N TYR A 20 7.32 7.40 -1.44
CA TYR A 20 7.87 6.19 -2.01
C TYR A 20 8.29 5.26 -0.88
N TYR A 21 7.76 4.04 -0.86
CA TYR A 21 8.07 3.03 0.13
C TYR A 21 8.64 1.79 -0.55
N HIS A 22 9.78 1.32 -0.08
CA HIS A 22 10.48 0.17 -0.62
C HIS A 22 10.89 -0.79 0.50
N ILE A 23 10.73 -2.10 0.24
CA ILE A 23 11.20 -3.17 1.11
C ILE A 23 11.90 -4.26 0.31
N GLU A 24 12.96 -4.84 0.92
CA GLU A 24 13.60 -6.07 0.46
C GLU A 24 13.60 -7.08 1.61
N PHE A 25 13.13 -8.28 1.35
CA PHE A 25 12.93 -9.29 2.38
C PHE A 25 13.00 -10.71 1.82
N ASP A 26 13.17 -11.68 2.72
CA ASP A 26 12.92 -13.08 2.47
C ASP A 26 11.96 -13.67 3.52
N ARG A 27 11.91 -14.99 3.64
CA ARG A 27 11.02 -15.66 4.61
C ARG A 27 11.42 -15.46 6.07
N SER A 28 12.64 -15.02 6.33
CA SER A 28 13.24 -14.96 7.67
C SER A 28 13.50 -13.54 8.15
N GLN A 29 13.72 -12.60 7.24
CA GLN A 29 14.13 -11.25 7.61
C GLN A 29 13.84 -10.19 6.55
N VAL A 30 13.85 -8.94 7.01
CA VAL A 30 13.84 -7.73 6.20
C VAL A 30 15.28 -7.23 6.07
N TYR A 31 15.76 -7.10 4.84
CA TYR A 31 17.11 -6.60 4.53
C TYR A 31 17.16 -5.09 4.43
N THR A 32 16.19 -4.54 3.70
CA THR A 32 16.07 -3.11 3.48
C THR A 32 14.62 -2.68 3.66
N GLU A 33 14.43 -1.53 4.30
CA GLU A 33 13.13 -0.85 4.37
C GLU A 33 13.40 0.65 4.30
N GLU A 34 12.76 1.35 3.38
CA GLU A 34 12.98 2.76 3.12
C GLU A 34 11.66 3.48 2.86
N LEU A 35 11.51 4.66 3.45
CA LEU A 35 10.42 5.58 3.18
C LEU A 35 11.00 6.93 2.77
N LEU A 36 10.58 7.42 1.60
CA LEU A 36 10.96 8.72 1.07
C LEU A 36 9.71 9.60 0.95
N LEU A 37 9.89 10.90 1.15
CA LEU A 37 8.96 11.93 0.75
C LEU A 37 9.38 12.45 -0.62
N SER A 38 8.56 12.18 -1.64
CA SER A 38 8.85 12.59 -3.01
C SER A 38 8.55 14.09 -3.20
N LYS A 39 9.52 14.83 -3.69
CA LYS A 39 9.41 16.26 -3.96
C LYS A 39 9.86 16.59 -5.37
N LYS A 40 9.35 17.67 -5.94
CA LYS A 40 9.66 18.10 -7.32
C LYS A 40 11.16 18.22 -7.64
N SER A 41 12.00 18.56 -6.64
CA SER A 41 13.41 18.80 -6.84
C SER A 41 14.30 17.63 -6.45
N LYS A 42 13.95 16.93 -5.40
CA LYS A 42 14.71 15.79 -4.85
C LYS A 42 13.88 15.10 -3.78
N ASP A 43 13.90 13.77 -3.78
CA ASP A 43 13.31 12.98 -2.71
C ASP A 43 14.04 13.18 -1.38
N GLU A 44 13.27 13.31 -0.31
CA GLU A 44 13.79 13.43 1.05
C GLU A 44 13.59 12.12 1.79
N PRO A 45 14.66 11.47 2.24
CA PRO A 45 14.49 10.25 3.04
C PRO A 45 13.89 10.58 4.40
N ILE A 46 12.83 9.87 4.77
CA ILE A 46 12.20 9.94 6.09
C ILE A 46 12.88 8.95 7.01
N PHE A 47 12.99 7.69 6.58
CA PHE A 47 13.83 6.70 7.26
C PHE A 47 14.42 5.71 6.27
N LYS A 48 15.52 5.10 6.70
CA LYS A 48 16.12 3.93 6.06
C LYS A 48 16.51 2.92 7.12
N ARG A 49 16.17 1.67 6.86
CA ARG A 49 16.63 0.52 7.62
C ARG A 49 17.47 -0.38 6.74
N GLU A 50 18.60 -0.81 7.24
CA GLU A 50 19.47 -1.84 6.64
C GLU A 50 19.71 -2.93 7.68
N ASN A 51 19.12 -4.10 7.47
CA ASN A 51 19.06 -5.19 8.45
C ASN A 51 18.49 -4.70 9.80
N ASN A 52 19.32 -4.63 10.84
CA ASN A 52 18.92 -4.15 12.16
C ASN A 52 19.31 -2.70 12.44
N THR A 53 19.92 -2.01 11.51
CA THR A 53 20.31 -0.60 11.67
C THR A 53 19.21 0.30 11.14
N ILE A 54 18.74 1.22 11.98
CA ILE A 54 17.71 2.21 11.67
C ILE A 54 18.36 3.58 11.59
N ASN A 55 18.00 4.33 10.57
CA ASN A 55 18.28 5.75 10.46
C ASN A 55 16.97 6.50 10.16
N ILE A 56 16.51 7.32 11.11
CA ILE A 56 15.38 8.24 10.91
C ILE A 56 15.96 9.65 10.84
N TYR A 57 15.59 10.40 9.81
CA TYR A 57 16.17 11.72 9.56
C TYR A 57 15.56 12.77 10.49
N HIS A 58 16.39 13.61 11.11
CA HIS A 58 16.01 14.57 12.14
C HIS A 58 14.90 15.55 11.74
N SER A 59 14.80 15.89 10.45
CA SER A 59 13.73 16.75 9.93
C SER A 59 12.32 16.22 10.13
N PHE A 60 12.20 14.92 10.42
CA PHE A 60 10.92 14.24 10.63
C PHE A 60 10.66 13.89 12.11
N PHE A 61 11.48 14.38 13.04
CA PHE A 61 11.27 14.20 14.47
C PHE A 61 10.30 15.25 15.01
N ALA A 62 9.37 14.84 15.87
CA ALA A 62 8.46 15.71 16.57
C ALA A 62 8.32 15.29 18.05
N ASN A 63 7.72 16.13 18.87
CA ASN A 63 7.31 15.82 20.24
C ASN A 63 8.39 15.19 21.14
N GLY A 64 9.66 15.64 20.97
CA GLY A 64 10.77 15.18 21.81
C GLY A 64 11.43 13.89 21.35
N ALA A 65 11.08 13.37 20.17
CA ALA A 65 11.86 12.32 19.54
C ALA A 65 13.34 12.76 19.40
N ASN A 66 14.27 11.83 19.62
CA ASN A 66 15.69 12.07 19.57
C ASN A 66 16.44 10.77 19.23
N GLU A 67 17.76 10.82 19.11
CA GLU A 67 18.59 9.65 18.79
C GLU A 67 18.45 8.52 19.81
N GLN A 68 18.30 8.83 21.09
CA GLN A 68 18.10 7.82 22.15
C GLN A 68 16.77 7.07 21.95
N PHE A 69 15.76 7.76 21.40
CA PHE A 69 14.50 7.14 21.04
C PHE A 69 14.68 6.16 19.87
N VAL A 70 15.44 6.55 18.84
CA VAL A 70 15.78 5.66 17.71
C VAL A 70 16.55 4.45 18.17
N ASP A 71 17.51 4.60 19.09
CA ASP A 71 18.23 3.48 19.73
C ASP A 71 17.27 2.52 20.46
N GLY A 72 16.24 3.07 21.10
CA GLY A 72 15.17 2.28 21.73
C GLY A 72 14.37 1.48 20.71
N LEU A 73 13.97 2.10 19.62
CA LEU A 73 13.27 1.44 18.51
C LEU A 73 14.12 0.33 17.90
N GLN A 74 15.40 0.58 17.69
CA GLN A 74 16.33 -0.41 17.13
C GLN A 74 16.45 -1.67 18.01
N ARG A 75 16.36 -1.53 19.32
CA ARG A 75 16.36 -2.67 20.27
C ARG A 75 15.04 -3.46 20.26
N LEU A 76 13.93 -2.81 19.92
CA LEU A 76 12.61 -3.43 19.82
C LEU A 76 12.38 -4.10 18.47
N LEU A 77 13.05 -3.62 17.43
CA LEU A 77 12.87 -4.09 16.07
C LEU A 77 13.47 -5.47 15.88
N ARG A 78 12.60 -6.45 15.57
CA ARG A 78 13.05 -7.79 15.20
C ARG A 78 13.43 -7.82 13.71
N THR A 79 14.23 -8.81 13.34
CA THR A 79 14.66 -8.98 11.93
C THR A 79 13.50 -9.18 10.96
N ASP A 80 12.42 -9.81 11.42
CA ASP A 80 11.20 -10.15 10.65
C ASP A 80 10.08 -9.11 10.74
N MET A 81 10.30 -7.98 11.42
CA MET A 81 9.32 -6.89 11.58
C MET A 81 9.64 -5.74 10.63
N LEU A 82 8.61 -5.06 10.15
CA LEU A 82 8.75 -3.80 9.42
C LEU A 82 8.76 -2.61 10.41
N LEU A 83 9.56 -1.59 10.08
CA LEU A 83 9.68 -0.36 10.86
C LEU A 83 8.46 0.54 10.68
N LEU A 84 7.93 0.65 9.45
CA LEU A 84 6.77 1.49 9.13
C LEU A 84 5.56 1.20 10.03
N PRO A 85 5.05 -0.05 10.17
CA PRO A 85 3.93 -0.33 11.06
C PRO A 85 4.30 -0.20 12.55
N LEU A 86 5.54 -0.47 12.94
CA LEU A 86 5.98 -0.28 14.33
C LEU A 86 5.85 1.19 14.74
N ILE A 87 6.41 2.09 13.95
CA ILE A 87 6.36 3.53 14.24
C ILE A 87 4.95 4.08 14.01
N GLY A 88 4.35 3.81 12.86
CA GLY A 88 3.06 4.39 12.49
C GLY A 88 1.93 4.05 13.46
N LYS A 89 1.97 2.86 14.07
CA LYS A 89 0.96 2.41 15.03
C LYS A 89 1.21 2.91 16.47
N TYR A 90 2.47 2.93 16.92
CA TYR A 90 2.78 3.11 18.34
C TYR A 90 3.45 4.43 18.66
N TYR A 91 4.00 5.13 17.67
CA TYR A 91 4.81 6.34 17.84
C TYR A 91 4.41 7.44 16.85
N SER A 92 3.12 7.54 16.58
CA SER A 92 2.56 8.50 15.62
C SER A 92 2.76 9.96 16.04
N GLY A 93 2.84 10.23 17.34
CA GLY A 93 3.07 11.57 17.86
C GLY A 93 4.50 12.06 17.64
N GLU A 94 5.47 11.15 17.74
CA GLU A 94 6.90 11.42 17.56
C GLU A 94 7.30 11.50 16.07
N PHE A 95 6.59 10.77 15.21
CA PHE A 95 6.88 10.67 13.78
C PHE A 95 5.61 10.80 12.91
N PRO A 96 5.03 12.00 12.83
CA PRO A 96 3.73 12.20 12.15
C PRO A 96 3.77 11.87 10.65
N ASP A 97 4.89 12.12 9.95
CA ASP A 97 5.00 11.78 8.53
C ASP A 97 5.03 10.26 8.29
N ILE A 98 5.66 9.50 9.18
CA ILE A 98 5.66 8.03 9.13
C ILE A 98 4.25 7.50 9.43
N ALA A 99 3.57 8.08 10.41
CA ALA A 99 2.19 7.72 10.74
C ALA A 99 1.22 8.02 9.58
N ASN A 100 1.41 9.16 8.91
CA ASN A 100 0.63 9.51 7.73
C ASN A 100 0.85 8.52 6.58
N ALA A 101 2.09 8.15 6.29
CA ALA A 101 2.39 7.12 5.30
C ALA A 101 1.78 5.76 5.68
N TYR A 102 1.87 5.36 6.95
CA TYR A 102 1.30 4.10 7.45
C TYR A 102 -0.23 4.07 7.31
N SER A 103 -0.93 5.18 7.57
CA SER A 103 -2.39 5.24 7.47
C SER A 103 -2.90 4.98 6.05
N TRP A 104 -2.12 5.25 5.01
CA TRP A 104 -2.48 4.86 3.65
C TRP A 104 -2.59 3.35 3.49
N PHE A 105 -1.66 2.58 4.08
CA PHE A 105 -1.69 1.11 4.03
C PHE A 105 -2.87 0.51 4.81
N THR A 106 -3.30 1.16 5.91
CA THR A 106 -4.41 0.67 6.73
C THR A 106 -5.78 1.11 6.23
N ASP A 107 -5.88 2.30 5.64
CA ASP A 107 -7.16 2.95 5.38
C ASP A 107 -7.52 2.99 3.88
N LYS A 108 -6.51 2.88 2.99
CA LYS A 108 -6.69 3.04 1.54
C LYS A 108 -6.31 1.80 0.73
N LEU A 109 -5.25 1.08 1.14
CA LEU A 109 -4.80 -0.09 0.39
C LEU A 109 -5.76 -1.26 0.60
N GLN A 110 -6.33 -1.74 -0.50
CA GLN A 110 -7.11 -2.98 -0.51
C GLN A 110 -6.35 -4.07 -1.26
N ILE A 111 -6.09 -5.18 -0.59
CA ILE A 111 -5.46 -6.35 -1.20
C ILE A 111 -6.56 -7.31 -1.66
N VAL A 112 -6.64 -7.53 -2.97
CA VAL A 112 -7.58 -8.47 -3.57
C VAL A 112 -6.83 -9.76 -3.86
N GLY A 113 -7.20 -10.84 -3.19
CA GLY A 113 -6.62 -12.16 -3.43
C GLY A 113 -7.08 -12.76 -4.78
N PRO A 114 -6.33 -13.73 -5.34
CA PRO A 114 -6.66 -14.32 -6.64
C PRO A 114 -8.03 -15.04 -6.68
N ASN A 115 -8.55 -15.44 -5.53
CA ASN A 115 -9.85 -16.09 -5.38
C ASN A 115 -10.92 -15.16 -4.78
N ALA A 116 -10.59 -13.90 -4.51
CA ALA A 116 -11.57 -12.93 -4.03
C ALA A 116 -12.44 -12.53 -5.23
N ALA A 117 -13.73 -12.79 -5.14
CA ALA A 117 -14.66 -12.20 -6.08
C ALA A 117 -14.57 -10.66 -5.90
N PRO A 118 -14.32 -9.89 -6.94
CA PRO A 118 -14.21 -8.44 -6.85
C PRO A 118 -15.61 -7.80 -6.70
N TYR A 119 -16.28 -8.09 -5.58
CA TYR A 119 -17.67 -7.61 -5.35
C TYR A 119 -17.79 -6.09 -5.40
N THR A 120 -16.71 -5.36 -5.13
CA THR A 120 -16.73 -3.91 -5.16
C THR A 120 -16.51 -3.34 -6.56
N MET A 121 -15.76 -4.01 -7.43
CA MET A 121 -15.45 -3.51 -8.77
C MET A 121 -16.69 -3.40 -9.68
N PRO A 122 -17.57 -4.42 -9.78
CA PRO A 122 -18.81 -4.31 -10.54
C PRO A 122 -19.68 -3.16 -10.06
N HIS A 123 -19.80 -2.98 -8.75
CA HIS A 123 -20.58 -1.88 -8.17
C HIS A 123 -19.99 -0.52 -8.52
N LEU A 124 -18.66 -0.34 -8.44
CA LEU A 124 -17.98 0.90 -8.82
C LEU A 124 -18.16 1.21 -10.32
N LEU A 125 -18.04 0.22 -11.20
CA LEU A 125 -18.27 0.37 -12.64
C LEU A 125 -19.71 0.75 -12.97
N ASP A 126 -20.67 0.32 -12.16
CA ASP A 126 -22.10 0.63 -12.35
C ASP A 126 -22.43 2.07 -11.93
N ILE A 127 -21.93 2.52 -10.78
CA ILE A 127 -22.29 3.81 -10.18
C ILE A 127 -21.40 4.97 -10.60
N ASP A 128 -20.12 4.72 -10.96
CA ASP A 128 -19.14 5.75 -11.32
C ASP A 128 -18.76 5.63 -12.81
N LYS A 129 -19.37 6.49 -13.61
CA LYS A 129 -19.16 6.51 -15.07
C LYS A 129 -17.77 7.01 -15.49
N ASP A 130 -17.14 7.84 -14.68
CA ASP A 130 -15.76 8.30 -14.92
C ASP A 130 -14.78 7.14 -14.67
N PHE A 131 -15.02 6.36 -13.62
CA PHE A 131 -14.26 5.15 -13.33
C PHE A 131 -14.47 4.08 -14.42
N GLU A 132 -15.70 3.84 -14.87
CA GLU A 132 -15.99 2.93 -15.98
C GLU A 132 -15.24 3.34 -17.26
N SER A 133 -15.25 4.62 -17.60
CA SER A 133 -14.54 5.16 -18.76
C SER A 133 -13.03 4.99 -18.65
N LEU A 134 -12.47 5.29 -17.48
CA LEU A 134 -11.04 5.10 -17.20
C LEU A 134 -10.62 3.63 -17.36
N VAL A 135 -11.36 2.71 -16.76
CA VAL A 135 -11.10 1.27 -16.84
C VAL A 135 -11.14 0.80 -18.29
N ASN A 136 -12.19 1.16 -19.04
CA ASN A 136 -12.37 0.74 -20.42
C ASN A 136 -11.35 1.35 -21.40
N SER A 137 -10.78 2.51 -21.08
CA SER A 137 -9.68 3.07 -21.86
C SER A 137 -8.34 2.43 -21.55
N THR A 138 -8.12 1.98 -20.31
CA THR A 138 -6.82 1.48 -19.83
C THR A 138 -6.61 -0.02 -20.10
N ILE A 139 -7.66 -0.84 -19.95
CA ILE A 139 -7.56 -2.31 -20.09
C ILE A 139 -6.97 -2.76 -21.43
N PRO A 140 -7.36 -2.21 -22.60
CA PRO A 140 -6.77 -2.60 -23.88
C PRO A 140 -5.27 -2.31 -23.96
N GLU A 141 -4.81 -1.21 -23.30
CA GLU A 141 -3.41 -0.79 -23.31
C GLU A 141 -2.52 -1.69 -22.43
N MET A 142 -3.11 -2.41 -21.47
CA MET A 142 -2.39 -3.33 -20.58
C MET A 142 -1.96 -4.64 -21.26
N GLY A 143 -2.30 -4.87 -22.52
CA GLY A 143 -1.94 -6.10 -23.24
C GLY A 143 -2.62 -7.36 -22.71
N THR A 144 -3.74 -7.23 -22.01
CA THR A 144 -4.51 -8.34 -21.42
C THR A 144 -5.28 -9.16 -22.46
N GLY A 145 -5.41 -8.65 -23.68
CA GLY A 145 -6.29 -9.21 -24.71
C GLY A 145 -7.77 -8.87 -24.53
N MET A 146 -8.13 -8.15 -23.48
CA MET A 146 -9.49 -7.67 -23.23
C MET A 146 -9.71 -6.33 -23.93
N SER A 147 -10.92 -6.13 -24.50
CA SER A 147 -11.30 -4.87 -25.16
C SER A 147 -12.01 -3.89 -24.22
N GLY A 148 -12.44 -4.33 -23.05
CA GLY A 148 -13.12 -3.54 -22.03
C GLY A 148 -13.85 -4.44 -21.03
N LEU A 149 -14.55 -3.83 -20.08
CA LEU A 149 -15.40 -4.49 -19.10
C LEU A 149 -16.82 -3.94 -19.15
N LYS A 150 -17.80 -4.81 -19.01
CA LYS A 150 -19.20 -4.43 -18.89
C LYS A 150 -19.84 -5.13 -17.70
N VAL A 151 -20.58 -4.35 -16.91
CA VAL A 151 -21.38 -4.91 -15.82
C VAL A 151 -22.69 -5.44 -16.37
N LEU A 152 -22.96 -6.72 -16.09
CA LEU A 152 -24.25 -7.34 -16.35
C LEU A 152 -25.00 -7.53 -15.06
N VAL A 153 -26.16 -6.91 -14.95
CA VAL A 153 -27.09 -7.13 -13.84
C VAL A 153 -27.99 -8.30 -14.24
N LYS A 154 -27.87 -9.44 -13.56
CA LYS A 154 -28.83 -10.53 -13.69
C LYS A 154 -29.93 -10.32 -12.65
N GLU A 155 -31.16 -10.12 -13.11
CA GLU A 155 -32.32 -10.27 -12.22
C GLU A 155 -32.42 -11.73 -11.79
N ILE A 156 -32.45 -11.95 -10.49
CA ILE A 156 -32.63 -13.28 -9.89
C ILE A 156 -34.11 -13.43 -9.59
N ASP A 157 -34.69 -14.54 -10.03
CA ASP A 157 -36.04 -14.93 -9.61
C ASP A 157 -36.09 -15.04 -8.08
N GLU A 158 -37.13 -14.45 -7.47
CA GLU A 158 -37.31 -14.27 -6.03
C GLU A 158 -37.33 -15.59 -5.20
N ASP A 159 -37.25 -16.76 -5.85
CA ASP A 159 -37.29 -18.08 -5.20
C ASP A 159 -35.89 -18.72 -4.95
N SER A 160 -34.79 -18.03 -5.21
CA SER A 160 -33.45 -18.54 -4.92
C SER A 160 -32.81 -17.79 -3.76
N ASP A 161 -32.40 -18.49 -2.71
CA ASP A 161 -31.60 -17.97 -1.57
C ASP A 161 -30.18 -17.47 -1.97
N ASP A 162 -29.95 -17.14 -3.23
CA ASP A 162 -28.67 -16.72 -3.76
C ASP A 162 -28.66 -15.20 -3.98
N GLU A 163 -27.80 -14.51 -3.25
CA GLU A 163 -27.61 -13.05 -3.33
C GLU A 163 -27.28 -12.62 -4.77
N SER A 164 -27.83 -11.49 -5.22
CA SER A 164 -27.62 -10.90 -6.56
C SER A 164 -26.13 -10.87 -6.93
N ARG A 165 -25.73 -11.65 -7.93
CA ARG A 165 -24.36 -11.66 -8.45
C ARG A 165 -24.23 -10.71 -9.62
N LEU A 166 -23.45 -9.64 -9.44
CA LEU A 166 -22.94 -8.83 -10.55
C LEU A 166 -21.85 -9.64 -11.27
N THR A 167 -21.98 -9.80 -12.57
CA THR A 167 -20.99 -10.51 -13.41
C THR A 167 -20.32 -9.51 -14.34
N ILE A 168 -19.00 -9.65 -14.53
CA ILE A 168 -18.24 -8.87 -15.49
C ILE A 168 -18.03 -9.72 -16.73
N GLU A 169 -18.38 -9.19 -17.92
CA GLU A 169 -18.00 -9.76 -19.21
C GLU A 169 -16.83 -8.97 -19.82
N SER A 170 -15.87 -9.71 -20.40
CA SER A 170 -14.70 -9.18 -21.10
C SER A 170 -14.84 -9.20 -22.61
#